data_e93fe0392eba5dde694254d96dcb4b84
#
_entry.id   e93fe0392eba5dde694254d96dcb4b84
#
_cell.length_a   1.000
_cell.length_b   1.000
_cell.length_c   1.000
_cell.angle_alpha   90.00
_cell.angle_beta   90.00
_cell.angle_gamma   90.00
#
_symmetry.space_group_name_H-M   'P 1'
#
loop_
_entity.id
_entity.type
_entity.pdbx_description
1 polymer ?
#
loop_
_entity_poly.entity_id
_entity_poly.type
_entity_poly.pdbx_seq_one_letter_code
_entity_poly.pdbx_strand_id
1 'polypeptide(L)'
;MGTWKQLIVSDKEFKELVNNNKPIEVGSEFYCNCGVELYGENGGMVNAIYDANIKAVRKINDYNPIFPNSPNRDIALYNDFLLNKDINTIIVDGIFGTGKTSTLCAHLTPILSKMLRGEGDLQKVYISKPHESLGRGYGYLPGELIDKVTFEFMSYYQYFDRFSQPGFASKLISYDILEVTVFEYLRGRDIDSGWMILDEAQNTNAKEMTSFLSRVEDNAKLVILGDSSSYQIDKKGN
;
A
#
# COMPACT_ATOMS: atom_id res chain seq x y z
N MET A 1 -1.90 0.16 14.37
CA MET A 1 -2.27 -1.28 14.41
C MET A 1 -3.77 -1.36 14.23
N GLY A 2 -4.22 -1.87 13.08
CA GLY A 2 -5.62 -2.25 12.92
C GLY A 2 -5.91 -3.39 13.90
N THR A 3 -6.73 -3.15 14.90
CA THR A 3 -7.09 -4.20 15.85
C THR A 3 -8.03 -5.16 15.15
N TRP A 4 -7.60 -6.40 15.00
CA TRP A 4 -8.46 -7.48 14.56
C TRP A 4 -9.49 -7.76 15.65
N LYS A 5 -10.74 -7.89 15.26
CA LYS A 5 -11.82 -8.34 16.15
C LYS A 5 -12.15 -9.80 15.87
N GLN A 6 -12.68 -10.47 16.88
CA GLN A 6 -13.17 -11.85 16.73
C GLN A 6 -14.70 -11.83 16.68
N LEU A 7 -15.25 -12.64 15.78
CA LEU A 7 -16.69 -12.82 15.63
C LEU A 7 -16.98 -14.32 15.50
N ILE A 8 -17.90 -14.82 16.32
CA ILE A 8 -18.40 -16.19 16.24
C ILE A 8 -19.79 -16.13 15.61
N VAL A 9 -20.01 -16.93 14.60
CA VAL A 9 -21.29 -16.99 13.86
C VAL A 9 -21.78 -18.43 13.75
N SER A 10 -23.06 -18.61 13.45
CA SER A 10 -23.61 -19.93 13.17
C SER A 10 -22.91 -20.60 12.00
N ASP A 11 -22.85 -21.92 12.02
CA ASP A 11 -22.23 -22.69 10.91
C ASP A 11 -22.90 -22.44 9.56
N LYS A 12 -24.17 -22.08 9.57
CA LYS A 12 -24.89 -21.71 8.34
C LYS A 12 -24.33 -20.41 7.76
N GLU A 13 -24.23 -19.37 8.56
CA GLU A 13 -23.66 -18.07 8.14
C GLU A 13 -22.20 -18.21 7.71
N PHE A 14 -21.40 -18.96 8.48
CA PHE A 14 -20.01 -19.26 8.15
C PHE A 14 -19.89 -19.91 6.76
N LYS A 15 -20.67 -20.96 6.48
CA LYS A 15 -20.67 -21.62 5.18
C LYS A 15 -21.15 -20.72 4.05
N GLU A 16 -22.17 -19.90 4.29
CA GLU A 16 -22.66 -18.93 3.30
C GLU A 16 -21.59 -17.89 2.96
N LEU A 17 -20.85 -17.37 3.94
CA LEU A 17 -19.76 -16.44 3.68
C LEU A 17 -18.59 -17.11 2.92
N VAL A 18 -18.16 -18.29 3.38
CA VAL A 18 -16.98 -18.97 2.81
C VAL A 18 -17.22 -19.47 1.39
N ASN A 19 -18.37 -20.11 1.16
CA ASN A 19 -18.67 -20.79 -0.10
C ASN A 19 -19.36 -19.90 -1.14
N ASN A 20 -20.19 -18.97 -0.67
CA ASN A 20 -21.07 -18.17 -1.53
C ASN A 20 -20.71 -16.68 -1.50
N ASN A 21 -19.66 -16.28 -0.75
CA ASN A 21 -19.27 -14.87 -0.53
C ASN A 21 -20.43 -13.98 -0.03
N LYS A 22 -21.40 -14.56 0.69
CA LYS A 22 -22.54 -13.81 1.21
C LYS A 22 -22.14 -13.07 2.48
N PRO A 23 -22.18 -11.72 2.51
CA PRO A 23 -21.85 -10.95 3.71
C PRO A 23 -22.77 -11.25 4.88
N ILE A 24 -22.27 -11.09 6.10
CA ILE A 24 -23.00 -11.30 7.34
C ILE A 24 -23.29 -9.94 7.96
N GLU A 25 -24.56 -9.60 8.08
CA GLU A 25 -24.98 -8.37 8.76
C GLU A 25 -24.61 -8.43 10.24
N VAL A 26 -24.02 -7.35 10.74
CA VAL A 26 -23.56 -7.24 12.14
C VAL A 26 -23.99 -5.91 12.74
N GLY A 27 -24.00 -5.84 14.07
CA GLY A 27 -24.31 -4.59 14.80
C GLY A 27 -23.22 -3.53 14.65
N SER A 28 -23.47 -2.37 15.24
CA SER A 28 -22.63 -1.16 15.16
C SER A 28 -21.32 -1.20 15.96
N GLU A 29 -20.91 -2.35 16.45
CA GLU A 29 -19.69 -2.51 17.27
C GLU A 29 -18.38 -2.54 16.47
N PHE A 30 -18.47 -2.57 15.15
CA PHE A 30 -17.34 -2.57 14.24
C PHE A 30 -17.11 -1.18 13.65
N TYR A 31 -15.86 -0.77 13.55
CA TYR A 31 -15.49 0.45 12.82
C TYR A 31 -15.10 0.10 11.37
N CYS A 32 -15.22 1.07 10.49
CA CYS A 32 -14.97 0.91 9.06
C CYS A 32 -13.61 0.26 8.79
N ASN A 33 -13.61 -0.72 7.88
CA ASN A 33 -12.42 -1.46 7.46
C ASN A 33 -11.71 -2.23 8.59
N CYS A 34 -12.43 -2.57 9.67
CA CYS A 34 -11.90 -3.41 10.74
C CYS A 34 -11.67 -4.85 10.24
N GLY A 35 -10.46 -5.38 10.43
CA GLY A 35 -10.19 -6.80 10.20
C GLY A 35 -10.95 -7.68 11.21
N VAL A 36 -11.52 -8.77 10.76
CA VAL A 36 -12.33 -9.70 11.57
C VAL A 36 -11.83 -11.12 11.39
N GLU A 37 -11.46 -11.76 12.49
CA GLU A 37 -11.29 -13.22 12.54
C GLU A 37 -12.66 -13.85 12.78
N LEU A 38 -13.23 -14.44 11.77
CA LEU A 38 -14.56 -15.03 11.84
C LEU A 38 -14.49 -16.53 12.06
N TYR A 39 -15.17 -17.00 13.10
CA TYR A 39 -15.21 -18.39 13.52
C TYR A 39 -16.63 -18.96 13.36
N GLY A 40 -16.73 -20.18 12.83
CA GLY A 40 -17.97 -20.97 12.91
C GLY A 40 -18.09 -21.65 14.28
N GLU A 41 -19.31 -21.87 14.77
CA GLU A 41 -19.60 -22.51 16.07
C GLU A 41 -18.95 -23.92 16.20
N ASN A 42 -18.91 -24.69 15.13
CA ASN A 42 -18.33 -26.05 15.12
C ASN A 42 -16.88 -26.10 14.63
N GLY A 43 -16.21 -24.96 14.58
CA GLY A 43 -14.85 -24.83 14.11
C GLY A 43 -14.76 -24.22 12.70
N GLY A 44 -13.53 -23.99 12.28
CA GLY A 44 -13.24 -23.23 11.07
C GLY A 44 -13.00 -21.75 11.38
N MET A 45 -12.07 -21.16 10.63
CA MET A 45 -11.72 -19.74 10.75
C MET A 45 -11.47 -19.16 9.36
N VAL A 46 -11.93 -17.95 9.14
CA VAL A 46 -11.64 -17.18 7.92
C VAL A 46 -11.36 -15.72 8.29
N ASN A 47 -10.41 -15.13 7.58
CA ASN A 47 -10.16 -13.70 7.66
C ASN A 47 -11.21 -12.94 6.88
N ALA A 48 -11.81 -11.96 7.53
CA ALA A 48 -12.90 -11.16 7.02
C ALA A 48 -12.65 -9.67 7.31
N ILE A 49 -13.48 -8.82 6.77
CA ILE A 49 -13.42 -7.37 6.99
C ILE A 49 -14.83 -6.84 7.20
N TYR A 50 -14.99 -5.90 8.11
CA TYR A 50 -16.22 -5.14 8.23
C TYR A 50 -16.24 -4.02 7.19
N ASP A 51 -17.24 -4.06 6.32
CA ASP A 51 -17.47 -3.04 5.29
C ASP A 51 -18.64 -2.15 5.73
N ALA A 52 -18.34 -0.90 6.04
CA ALA A 52 -19.33 0.04 6.54
C ALA A 52 -20.38 0.46 5.48
N ASN A 53 -20.04 0.36 4.19
CA ASN A 53 -20.96 0.71 3.11
C ASN A 53 -22.17 -0.25 3.06
N ILE A 54 -21.90 -1.52 3.33
CA ILE A 54 -22.95 -2.56 3.37
C ILE A 54 -23.35 -2.95 4.81
N LYS A 55 -22.72 -2.37 5.83
CA LYS A 55 -22.92 -2.65 7.28
C LYS A 55 -22.84 -4.15 7.61
N ALA A 56 -21.88 -4.83 6.99
CA ALA A 56 -21.74 -6.27 7.09
C ALA A 56 -20.26 -6.69 7.10
N VAL A 57 -20.00 -7.86 7.64
CA VAL A 57 -18.71 -8.54 7.53
C VAL A 57 -18.69 -9.34 6.23
N ARG A 58 -17.72 -9.07 5.38
CA ARG A 58 -17.46 -9.79 4.14
C ARG A 58 -16.12 -10.49 4.16
N LYS A 59 -15.95 -11.51 3.34
CA LYS A 59 -14.67 -12.17 3.16
C LYS A 59 -13.63 -11.19 2.61
N ILE A 60 -12.40 -11.27 3.08
CA ILE A 60 -11.27 -10.52 2.52
C ILE A 60 -11.00 -11.00 1.10
N ASN A 61 -10.78 -10.06 0.19
CA ASN A 61 -10.24 -10.33 -1.12
C ASN A 61 -8.71 -10.21 -1.04
N ASP A 62 -8.02 -11.31 -0.75
CA ASP A 62 -6.57 -11.36 -0.60
C ASP A 62 -5.82 -11.65 -1.92
N TYR A 63 -6.52 -11.55 -3.05
CA TYR A 63 -5.91 -11.80 -4.33
C TYR A 63 -4.75 -10.86 -4.63
N ASN A 64 -3.61 -11.43 -4.84
CA ASN A 64 -2.45 -10.74 -5.38
C ASN A 64 -1.90 -11.57 -6.55
N PRO A 65 -1.69 -11.00 -7.73
CA PRO A 65 -1.31 -11.76 -8.92
C PRO A 65 0.07 -12.43 -8.81
N ILE A 66 0.94 -11.92 -7.95
CA ILE A 66 2.28 -12.46 -7.73
C ILE A 66 2.31 -13.37 -6.48
N PHE A 67 1.54 -13.02 -5.45
CA PHE A 67 1.43 -13.75 -4.18
C PHE A 67 -0.02 -14.15 -3.93
N PRO A 68 -0.56 -15.14 -4.67
CA PRO A 68 -1.99 -15.43 -4.68
C PRO A 68 -2.58 -15.92 -3.35
N ASN A 69 -1.73 -16.39 -2.44
CA ASN A 69 -2.16 -16.88 -1.13
C ASN A 69 -1.23 -16.29 -0.07
N SER A 70 -1.62 -15.23 0.58
CA SER A 70 -0.84 -14.69 1.69
C SER A 70 -1.13 -15.50 2.97
N PRO A 71 -0.12 -16.10 3.60
CA PRO A 71 -0.28 -16.76 4.90
C PRO A 71 -0.49 -15.75 6.04
N ASN A 72 -0.21 -14.47 5.79
CA ASN A 72 -0.29 -13.41 6.78
C ASN A 72 -1.59 -12.62 6.58
N ARG A 73 -2.44 -12.60 7.63
CA ARG A 73 -3.72 -11.91 7.62
C ARG A 73 -3.62 -10.40 7.37
N ASP A 74 -2.54 -9.75 7.83
CA ASP A 74 -2.33 -8.32 7.64
C ASP A 74 -1.97 -8.01 6.18
N ILE A 75 -1.20 -8.87 5.53
CA ILE A 75 -0.94 -8.78 4.08
C ILE A 75 -2.21 -9.07 3.28
N ALA A 76 -3.03 -10.02 3.71
CA ALA A 76 -4.32 -10.29 3.06
C ALA A 76 -5.25 -9.06 3.14
N LEU A 77 -5.33 -8.42 4.30
CA LEU A 77 -6.08 -7.18 4.50
C LEU A 77 -5.51 -6.03 3.64
N TYR A 78 -4.20 -5.92 3.56
CA TYR A 78 -3.53 -4.93 2.71
C TYR A 78 -3.86 -5.15 1.23
N ASN A 79 -3.85 -6.38 0.74
CA ASN A 79 -4.27 -6.71 -0.63
C ASN A 79 -5.73 -6.30 -0.89
N ASP A 80 -6.63 -6.57 0.06
CA ASP A 80 -8.03 -6.14 -0.04
C ASP A 80 -8.17 -4.62 -0.19
N PHE A 81 -7.43 -3.85 0.60
CA PHE A 81 -7.42 -2.39 0.50
C PHE A 81 -6.86 -1.88 -0.83
N LEU A 82 -5.81 -2.51 -1.35
CA LEU A 82 -5.25 -2.16 -2.65
C LEU A 82 -6.24 -2.41 -3.78
N LEU A 83 -7.02 -3.50 -3.70
CA LEU A 83 -8.03 -3.88 -4.69
C LEU A 83 -9.31 -3.04 -4.60
N ASN A 84 -9.64 -2.54 -3.41
CA ASN A 84 -10.88 -1.80 -3.18
C ASN A 84 -10.80 -0.38 -3.76
N LYS A 85 -11.65 -0.08 -4.74
CA LYS A 85 -11.70 1.23 -5.40
C LYS A 85 -12.29 2.34 -4.52
N ASP A 86 -13.07 1.96 -3.49
CA ASP A 86 -13.71 2.92 -2.58
C ASP A 86 -12.75 3.38 -1.47
N ILE A 87 -11.56 2.77 -1.37
CA ILE A 87 -10.52 3.16 -0.42
C ILE A 87 -9.48 4.00 -1.15
N ASN A 88 -9.52 5.30 -0.97
CA ASN A 88 -8.59 6.24 -1.60
C ASN A 88 -7.29 6.42 -0.82
N THR A 89 -7.29 6.17 0.50
CA THR A 89 -6.10 6.34 1.33
C THR A 89 -5.80 5.08 2.13
N ILE A 90 -4.58 4.57 2.01
CA ILE A 90 -4.08 3.39 2.71
C ILE A 90 -2.81 3.78 3.47
N ILE A 91 -2.79 3.52 4.78
CA ILE A 91 -1.60 3.68 5.61
C ILE A 91 -1.15 2.30 6.07
N VAL A 92 0.08 1.93 5.71
CA VAL A 92 0.70 0.65 6.05
C VAL A 92 1.85 0.88 7.00
N ASP A 93 1.62 0.54 8.25
CA ASP A 93 2.64 0.63 9.31
C ASP A 93 3.18 -0.77 9.63
N GLY A 94 4.48 -0.91 9.65
CA GLY A 94 5.13 -2.18 10.00
C GLY A 94 6.64 -2.09 9.93
N ILE A 95 7.29 -2.94 10.70
CA ILE A 95 8.75 -3.02 10.76
C ILE A 95 9.36 -3.40 9.41
N PHE A 96 10.66 -3.17 9.28
CA PHE A 96 11.43 -3.56 8.10
C PHE A 96 11.26 -5.07 7.80
N GLY A 97 11.19 -5.42 6.52
CA GLY A 97 11.11 -6.81 6.06
C GLY A 97 9.72 -7.44 6.10
N THR A 98 8.67 -6.73 6.52
CA THR A 98 7.30 -7.26 6.59
C THR A 98 6.56 -7.34 5.25
N GLY A 99 7.19 -6.93 4.16
CA GLY A 99 6.63 -7.05 2.81
C GLY A 99 5.78 -5.87 2.32
N LYS A 100 5.78 -4.73 3.00
CA LYS A 100 5.01 -3.53 2.60
C LYS A 100 5.22 -3.15 1.13
N THR A 101 6.46 -2.87 0.77
CA THR A 101 6.84 -2.41 -0.57
C THR A 101 6.69 -3.52 -1.62
N SER A 102 7.09 -4.76 -1.30
CA SER A 102 6.97 -5.88 -2.24
C SER A 102 5.52 -6.22 -2.58
N THR A 103 4.62 -6.18 -1.60
CA THR A 103 3.17 -6.41 -1.83
C THR A 103 2.58 -5.32 -2.72
N LEU A 104 2.93 -4.05 -2.49
CA LEU A 104 2.51 -2.94 -3.33
C LEU A 104 3.00 -3.10 -4.78
N CYS A 105 4.29 -3.37 -4.97
CA CYS A 105 4.87 -3.56 -6.30
C CYS A 105 4.24 -4.75 -7.03
N ALA A 106 3.97 -5.85 -6.32
CA ALA A 106 3.30 -7.01 -6.88
C ALA A 106 1.87 -6.67 -7.35
N HIS A 107 1.15 -5.84 -6.60
CA HIS A 107 -0.18 -5.37 -6.98
C HIS A 107 -0.12 -4.42 -8.20
N LEU A 108 0.83 -3.50 -8.23
CA LEU A 108 0.95 -2.50 -9.30
C LEU A 108 1.48 -3.08 -10.61
N THR A 109 2.33 -4.10 -10.58
CA THR A 109 2.98 -4.65 -11.77
C THR A 109 2.02 -5.01 -12.91
N PRO A 110 0.91 -5.75 -12.70
CA PRO A 110 -0.03 -6.07 -13.77
C PRO A 110 -0.79 -4.84 -14.28
N ILE A 111 -1.06 -3.86 -13.41
CA ILE A 111 -1.70 -2.59 -13.78
C ILE A 111 -0.76 -1.83 -14.72
N LEU A 112 0.49 -1.64 -14.31
CA LEU A 112 1.53 -0.96 -15.10
C LEU A 112 1.83 -1.68 -16.41
N SER A 113 1.76 -3.02 -16.42
CA SER A 113 1.92 -3.81 -17.65
C SER A 113 0.79 -3.56 -18.66
N LYS A 114 -0.45 -3.40 -18.19
CA LYS A 114 -1.59 -3.02 -19.03
C LYS A 114 -1.41 -1.62 -19.61
N MET A 115 -1.01 -0.66 -18.77
CA MET A 115 -0.74 0.71 -19.20
C MET A 115 0.33 0.79 -20.30
N LEU A 116 1.42 0.02 -20.17
CA LEU A 116 2.45 -0.07 -21.22
C LEU A 116 1.93 -0.60 -22.56
N ARG A 117 0.85 -1.38 -22.57
CA ARG A 117 0.20 -1.87 -23.78
C ARG A 117 -0.88 -0.92 -24.30
N GLY A 118 -1.09 0.22 -23.65
CA GLY A 118 -2.19 1.15 -23.96
C GLY A 118 -3.57 0.62 -23.56
N GLU A 119 -3.61 -0.35 -22.64
CA GLU A 119 -4.83 -0.95 -22.12
C GLU A 119 -5.21 -0.31 -20.79
N GLY A 120 -6.47 0.11 -20.62
CA GLY A 120 -6.99 0.68 -19.38
C GLY A 120 -6.81 2.20 -19.26
N ASP A 121 -7.33 2.76 -18.17
CA ASP A 121 -7.21 4.18 -17.89
C ASP A 121 -5.76 4.54 -17.57
N LEU A 122 -5.22 5.50 -18.31
CA LEU A 122 -3.88 6.02 -18.10
C LEU A 122 -3.80 6.74 -16.75
N GLN A 123 -3.29 6.04 -15.75
CA GLN A 123 -3.05 6.60 -14.42
C GLN A 123 -1.55 6.52 -14.12
N LYS A 124 -0.92 7.64 -13.97
CA LYS A 124 0.50 7.71 -13.60
C LYS A 124 0.69 7.23 -12.16
N VAL A 125 1.80 6.56 -11.91
CA VAL A 125 2.23 6.14 -10.58
C VAL A 125 3.41 6.99 -10.14
N TYR A 126 3.23 7.68 -9.04
CA TYR A 126 4.26 8.49 -8.39
C TYR A 126 4.74 7.78 -7.13
N ILE A 127 6.05 7.61 -7.00
CA ILE A 127 6.68 7.06 -5.80
C ILE A 127 7.63 8.09 -5.24
N SER A 128 7.39 8.47 -3.99
CA SER A 128 8.20 9.47 -3.30
C SER A 128 8.74 8.92 -1.99
N LYS A 129 9.93 9.40 -1.62
CA LYS A 129 10.54 9.21 -0.30
C LYS A 129 11.00 10.57 0.24
N PRO A 130 10.94 10.78 1.57
CA PRO A 130 11.60 11.90 2.19
C PRO A 130 13.09 11.82 1.90
N HIS A 131 13.71 12.95 1.64
CA HIS A 131 15.16 12.98 1.51
C HIS A 131 15.80 12.71 2.87
N GLU A 132 16.37 11.54 3.05
CA GLU A 132 17.25 11.31 4.18
C GLU A 132 18.52 12.13 3.95
N SER A 133 18.69 13.21 4.71
CA SER A 133 20.00 13.79 4.87
C SER A 133 20.87 12.70 5.49
N LEU A 134 21.61 11.98 4.64
CA LEU A 134 22.57 10.98 5.04
C LEU A 134 23.47 11.63 6.09
N GLY A 135 23.20 11.31 7.35
CA GLY A 135 23.97 11.82 8.47
C GLY A 135 25.45 11.53 8.23
N ARG A 136 26.29 12.33 8.79
CA ARG A 136 27.76 12.43 8.75
C ARG A 136 28.63 11.19 8.42
N GLY A 137 28.08 10.08 7.96
CA GLY A 137 28.77 8.80 7.76
C GLY A 137 28.99 8.38 6.30
N TYR A 138 28.24 8.91 5.35
CA TYR A 138 28.51 8.67 3.93
C TYR A 138 29.01 9.97 3.31
N GLY A 139 30.31 10.05 3.12
CA GLY A 139 30.96 11.17 2.46
C GLY A 139 30.29 11.52 1.15
N TYR A 140 30.55 12.69 0.64
CA TYR A 140 30.12 13.23 -0.64
C TYR A 140 30.18 12.13 -1.70
N LEU A 141 29.03 11.46 -1.99
CA LEU A 141 28.95 10.52 -3.10
C LEU A 141 29.09 11.34 -4.38
N PRO A 142 30.14 11.14 -5.17
CA PRO A 142 30.29 11.79 -6.48
C PRO A 142 29.19 11.21 -7.39
N GLY A 143 28.48 12.05 -8.09
CA GLY A 143 27.44 11.69 -9.03
C GLY A 143 26.42 12.83 -9.19
N GLU A 144 25.74 12.86 -10.31
CA GLU A 144 24.65 13.80 -10.52
C GLU A 144 23.48 13.48 -9.59
N LEU A 145 22.61 14.45 -9.35
CA LEU A 145 21.44 14.32 -8.48
C LEU A 145 20.56 13.12 -8.86
N ILE A 146 20.49 12.83 -10.15
CA ILE A 146 19.74 11.71 -10.74
C ILE A 146 20.28 10.36 -10.25
N ASP A 147 21.60 10.21 -10.13
CA ASP A 147 22.22 8.94 -9.69
C ASP A 147 21.86 8.65 -8.22
N LYS A 148 21.84 9.70 -7.39
CA LYS A 148 21.47 9.60 -5.96
C LYS A 148 20.01 9.23 -5.78
N VAL A 149 19.12 9.88 -6.53
CA VAL A 149 17.67 9.57 -6.52
C VAL A 149 17.45 8.13 -6.96
N THR A 150 18.09 7.69 -8.03
CA THR A 150 17.96 6.31 -8.53
C THR A 150 18.34 5.28 -7.46
N PHE A 151 19.40 5.53 -6.69
CA PHE A 151 19.85 4.61 -5.63
C PHE A 151 18.80 4.46 -4.50
N GLU A 152 18.14 5.54 -4.08
CA GLU A 152 17.10 5.51 -3.05
C GLU A 152 15.89 4.66 -3.46
N PHE A 153 15.62 4.57 -4.76
CA PHE A 153 14.48 3.80 -5.31
C PHE A 153 14.87 2.42 -5.88
N MET A 154 16.11 1.97 -5.69
CA MET A 154 16.61 0.71 -6.23
C MET A 154 15.74 -0.50 -5.86
N SER A 155 15.16 -0.51 -4.66
CA SER A 155 14.25 -1.58 -4.23
C SER A 155 13.01 -1.69 -5.12
N TYR A 156 12.44 -0.57 -5.54
CA TYR A 156 11.30 -0.53 -6.45
C TYR A 156 11.66 -1.04 -7.84
N TYR A 157 12.81 -0.62 -8.38
CA TYR A 157 13.31 -1.11 -9.66
C TYR A 157 13.49 -2.63 -9.63
N GLN A 158 14.11 -3.15 -8.56
CA GLN A 158 14.31 -4.58 -8.38
C GLN A 158 13.00 -5.36 -8.27
N TYR A 159 12.01 -4.86 -7.53
CA TYR A 159 10.71 -5.52 -7.42
C TYR A 159 9.94 -5.50 -8.74
N PHE A 160 9.85 -4.37 -9.42
CA PHE A 160 9.15 -4.29 -10.70
C PHE A 160 9.80 -5.17 -11.76
N ASP A 161 11.12 -5.17 -11.84
CA ASP A 161 11.87 -6.03 -12.76
C ASP A 161 11.70 -7.51 -12.42
N ARG A 162 11.74 -7.86 -11.13
CA ARG A 162 11.54 -9.24 -10.65
C ARG A 162 10.13 -9.75 -10.93
N PHE A 163 9.12 -8.91 -10.79
CA PHE A 163 7.71 -9.30 -10.95
C PHE A 163 7.22 -9.24 -12.40
N SER A 164 8.01 -8.67 -13.29
CA SER A 164 7.74 -8.62 -14.72
C SER A 164 8.91 -9.17 -15.54
N GLN A 165 9.86 -8.31 -15.92
CA GLN A 165 11.06 -8.66 -16.67
C GLN A 165 12.18 -7.64 -16.44
N PRO A 166 13.44 -7.98 -16.65
CA PRO A 166 14.55 -7.03 -16.54
C PRO A 166 14.33 -5.78 -17.42
N GLY A 167 14.56 -4.60 -16.83
CA GLY A 167 14.36 -3.32 -17.49
C GLY A 167 12.92 -2.81 -17.53
N PHE A 168 11.99 -3.51 -16.89
CA PHE A 168 10.58 -3.10 -16.85
C PHE A 168 10.40 -1.73 -16.18
N ALA A 169 11.02 -1.51 -15.03
CA ALA A 169 10.95 -0.23 -14.33
C ALA A 169 11.49 0.94 -15.15
N SER A 170 12.65 0.75 -15.81
CA SER A 170 13.23 1.77 -16.70
C SER A 170 12.32 2.08 -17.88
N LYS A 171 11.65 1.08 -18.43
CA LYS A 171 10.68 1.26 -19.50
C LYS A 171 9.47 2.07 -19.04
N LEU A 172 8.93 1.80 -17.85
CA LEU A 172 7.82 2.57 -17.27
C LEU A 172 8.17 4.05 -17.14
N ILE A 173 9.38 4.35 -16.69
CA ILE A 173 9.87 5.73 -16.56
C ILE A 173 10.00 6.39 -17.91
N SER A 174 10.57 5.71 -18.91
CA SER A 174 10.74 6.25 -20.26
C SER A 174 9.42 6.57 -20.97
N TYR A 175 8.33 5.89 -20.61
CA TYR A 175 6.98 6.16 -21.10
C TYR A 175 6.17 7.11 -20.20
N ASP A 176 6.79 7.71 -19.19
CA ASP A 176 6.16 8.62 -18.21
C ASP A 176 4.97 7.99 -17.45
N ILE A 177 4.97 6.66 -17.31
CA ILE A 177 3.95 5.89 -16.55
C ILE A 177 4.33 5.83 -15.07
N LEU A 178 5.63 5.71 -14.76
CA LEU A 178 6.19 5.68 -13.42
C LEU A 178 7.12 6.88 -13.22
N GLU A 179 6.89 7.63 -12.18
CA GLU A 179 7.78 8.68 -11.72
C GLU A 179 8.28 8.36 -10.31
N VAL A 180 9.61 8.36 -10.12
CA VAL A 180 10.24 8.24 -8.83
C VAL A 180 10.92 9.57 -8.50
N THR A 181 10.63 10.11 -7.32
CA THR A 181 11.12 11.43 -6.95
C THR A 181 11.26 11.58 -5.44
N VAL A 182 12.20 12.41 -5.02
CA VAL A 182 12.27 12.80 -3.62
C VAL A 182 11.17 13.82 -3.30
N PHE A 183 10.73 13.79 -2.09
CA PHE A 183 9.59 14.55 -1.58
C PHE A 183 9.65 16.06 -1.91
N GLU A 184 10.84 16.66 -1.85
CA GLU A 184 11.05 18.07 -2.09
C GLU A 184 10.71 18.51 -3.51
N TYR A 185 10.80 17.62 -4.50
CA TYR A 185 10.48 17.92 -5.90
C TYR A 185 9.00 17.78 -6.25
N LEU A 186 8.19 17.28 -5.34
CA LEU A 186 6.73 17.28 -5.51
C LEU A 186 6.10 18.64 -5.21
N ARG A 187 6.88 19.58 -4.65
CA ARG A 187 6.36 20.92 -4.35
C ARG A 187 5.94 21.63 -5.63
N GLY A 188 4.68 22.09 -5.65
CA GLY A 188 4.09 22.82 -6.78
C GLY A 188 3.46 21.92 -7.84
N ARG A 189 3.33 20.62 -7.60
CA ARG A 189 2.61 19.71 -8.48
C ARG A 189 1.36 19.20 -7.76
N ASP A 190 0.23 19.24 -8.44
CA ASP A 190 -0.99 18.60 -8.00
C ASP A 190 -1.13 17.24 -8.69
N ILE A 191 -1.63 16.24 -7.98
CA ILE A 191 -1.78 14.87 -8.45
C ILE A 191 -3.28 14.60 -8.54
N ASP A 192 -3.82 14.85 -9.73
CA ASP A 192 -5.27 14.81 -9.98
C ASP A 192 -5.82 13.39 -10.03
N SER A 193 -5.00 12.44 -10.47
CA SER A 193 -5.41 11.05 -10.65
C SER A 193 -4.21 10.11 -10.61
N GLY A 194 -4.49 8.81 -10.45
CA GLY A 194 -3.45 7.79 -10.40
C GLY A 194 -3.08 7.36 -9.00
N TRP A 195 -1.85 6.89 -8.84
CA TRP A 195 -1.35 6.38 -7.56
C TRP A 195 -0.25 7.29 -7.04
N MET A 196 -0.42 7.73 -5.81
CA MET A 196 0.61 8.44 -5.08
C MET A 196 1.09 7.58 -3.91
N ILE A 197 2.38 7.27 -3.90
CA ILE A 197 3.03 6.45 -2.89
C ILE A 197 4.06 7.29 -2.15
N LEU A 198 3.92 7.35 -0.82
CA LEU A 198 4.93 7.88 0.08
C LEU A 198 5.55 6.72 0.86
N ASP A 199 6.81 6.42 0.61
CA ASP A 199 7.55 5.39 1.34
C ASP A 199 8.48 6.03 2.38
N GLU A 200 8.84 5.27 3.42
CA GLU A 200 9.65 5.74 4.56
C GLU A 200 9.03 6.97 5.27
N ALA A 201 7.70 6.98 5.40
CA ALA A 201 6.94 8.13 5.89
C ALA A 201 7.34 8.57 7.32
N GLN A 202 7.91 7.69 8.14
CA GLN A 202 8.43 8.02 9.48
C GLN A 202 9.57 9.07 9.44
N ASN A 203 10.18 9.27 8.28
CA ASN A 203 11.25 10.26 8.09
C ASN A 203 10.71 11.66 7.72
N THR A 204 9.39 11.83 7.61
CA THR A 204 8.74 13.14 7.40
C THR A 204 8.39 13.80 8.72
N ASN A 205 8.41 15.13 8.76
CA ASN A 205 7.80 15.89 9.84
C ASN A 205 6.34 16.27 9.51
N ALA A 206 5.60 16.75 10.52
CA ALA A 206 4.18 17.10 10.34
C ALA A 206 3.93 18.16 9.25
N LYS A 207 4.82 19.14 9.10
CA LYS A 207 4.70 20.20 8.09
C LYS A 207 4.91 19.65 6.68
N GLU A 208 5.88 18.78 6.52
CA GLU A 208 6.14 18.07 5.25
C GLU A 208 4.95 17.19 4.89
N MET A 209 4.46 16.38 5.83
CA MET A 209 3.30 15.53 5.61
C MET A 209 2.05 16.34 5.22
N THR A 210 1.78 17.46 5.89
CA THR A 210 0.67 18.35 5.54
C THR A 210 0.81 18.88 4.11
N SER A 211 2.03 19.32 3.75
CA SER A 211 2.31 19.81 2.39
C SER A 211 2.15 18.73 1.33
N PHE A 212 2.47 17.48 1.66
CA PHE A 212 2.29 16.35 0.77
C PHE A 212 0.81 16.02 0.57
N LEU A 213 0.07 15.86 1.66
CA LEU A 213 -1.35 15.51 1.61
C LEU A 213 -2.20 16.55 0.85
N SER A 214 -1.82 17.84 0.93
CA SER A 214 -2.52 18.91 0.22
C SER A 214 -2.36 18.87 -1.31
N ARG A 215 -1.60 17.93 -1.86
CA ARG A 215 -1.36 17.80 -3.30
C ARG A 215 -2.04 16.60 -3.93
N VAL A 216 -2.63 15.77 -3.11
CA VAL A 216 -3.32 14.55 -3.55
C VAL A 216 -4.80 14.88 -3.66
N GLU A 217 -5.32 14.84 -4.88
CA GLU A 217 -6.73 15.06 -5.18
C GLU A 217 -7.57 13.82 -4.83
N ASP A 218 -8.88 14.01 -4.69
CA ASP A 218 -9.83 12.97 -4.28
C ASP A 218 -9.87 11.75 -5.24
N ASN A 219 -9.49 11.96 -6.51
CA ASN A 219 -9.47 10.89 -7.52
C ASN A 219 -8.16 10.09 -7.53
N ALA A 220 -7.17 10.47 -6.75
CA ALA A 220 -5.93 9.75 -6.63
C ALA A 220 -5.99 8.72 -5.50
N LYS A 221 -5.30 7.59 -5.68
CA LYS A 221 -5.13 6.59 -4.62
C LYS A 221 -3.81 6.82 -3.90
N LEU A 222 -3.90 7.16 -2.62
CA LEU A 222 -2.76 7.45 -1.75
C LEU A 222 -2.36 6.21 -0.95
N VAL A 223 -1.09 5.83 -1.01
CA VAL A 223 -0.52 4.77 -0.18
C VAL A 223 0.68 5.31 0.59
N ILE A 224 0.60 5.27 1.91
CA ILE A 224 1.65 5.70 2.81
C ILE A 224 2.25 4.48 3.48
N LEU A 225 3.55 4.24 3.27
CA LEU A 225 4.30 3.15 3.86
C LEU A 225 5.26 3.71 4.91
N GLY A 226 5.29 3.12 6.08
CA GLY A 226 6.17 3.56 7.15
C GLY A 226 6.47 2.50 8.19
N ASP A 227 7.30 2.87 9.14
CA ASP A 227 7.65 2.10 10.33
C ASP A 227 7.61 3.03 11.54
N SER A 228 6.54 2.96 12.32
CA SER A 228 6.35 3.77 13.52
C SER A 228 7.01 3.19 14.77
N SER A 229 7.82 2.13 14.62
CA SER A 229 8.53 1.54 15.75
C SER A 229 9.53 2.53 16.35
N SER A 230 9.73 2.46 17.67
CA SER A 230 10.58 3.38 18.43
C SER A 230 12.05 3.46 17.96
N TYR A 231 12.50 2.53 17.12
CA TYR A 231 13.84 2.53 16.55
C TYR A 231 14.03 3.56 15.42
N GLN A 232 12.98 3.95 14.76
CA GLN A 232 13.04 4.81 13.57
C GLN A 232 12.66 6.27 13.88
N ILE A 233 11.76 6.50 14.83
CA ILE A 233 11.22 7.83 15.16
C ILE A 233 12.25 8.75 15.81
N ASP A 234 13.35 8.24 16.30
CA ASP A 234 14.15 8.85 17.38
C ASP A 234 15.31 9.70 16.94
N LYS A 235 15.45 10.06 15.67
CA LYS A 235 16.64 10.80 15.25
C LYS A 235 16.43 12.27 14.92
N LYS A 236 15.22 12.76 14.94
CA LYS A 236 14.91 14.19 14.81
C LYS A 236 14.04 14.61 15.99
N GLY A 237 14.70 14.83 17.10
CA GLY A 237 14.03 15.31 18.32
C GLY A 237 13.02 16.43 18.02
N ASN A 238 11.82 16.22 18.45
CA ASN A 238 10.83 17.23 18.80
C ASN A 238 10.56 17.11 20.27
#